data_fce840df682036f8401827072a4f1e05
#
_entry.id   fce840df682036f8401827072a4f1e05
#
_cell.length_a   1.000
_cell.length_b   1.000
_cell.length_c   1.000
_cell.angle_alpha   90.00
_cell.angle_beta   90.00
_cell.angle_gamma   90.00
#
_symmetry.space_group_name_H-M   'P 1'
#
loop_
_entity.id
_entity.type
_entity.pdbx_description
1 polymer ?
#
loop_
_entity_poly.entity_id
_entity_poly.type
_entity_poly.pdbx_seq_one_letter_code
_entity_poly.pdbx_strand_id
1 'polypeptide(L)'
;MNRLINKVAIITGADGGICGKASELFCQEGAKIVMCDIDPHVEEKCAEIVKAGGQAVAVVGDASKRETWDKLLATALEKYGTVDICINGAARFAVGEYAGDWDSLTIENLHAVLDMNLDAVLHSYQTVLKYMIDNGIRGNFLNFSSSTALSWNGSGFSSYPISKAAIQNGTLNMVKQVSPKTGIRFNCLAPNFVWTPKTAYLYENEGILGWFKSVTPFPELGQPEDSAWAMVYLC
;
A
#
# COMPACT_ATOMS: atom_id res chain seq x y z
N MET A 1 -14.75 -13.62 -11.12
CA MET A 1 -15.37 -14.19 -9.89
C MET A 1 -15.69 -13.02 -8.99
N ASN A 2 -16.80 -12.89 -8.37
CA ASN A 2 -17.21 -11.68 -7.63
C ASN A 2 -16.79 -11.75 -6.14
N ARG A 3 -15.50 -11.87 -5.87
CA ARG A 3 -14.96 -12.02 -4.49
C ARG A 3 -15.16 -10.79 -3.63
N LEU A 4 -15.15 -9.61 -4.25
CA LEU A 4 -15.28 -8.31 -3.58
C LEU A 4 -16.60 -7.60 -3.95
N ILE A 5 -17.62 -8.37 -4.35
CA ILE A 5 -18.89 -7.79 -4.77
C ILE A 5 -19.48 -6.87 -3.69
N ASN A 6 -19.89 -5.68 -4.10
CA ASN A 6 -20.45 -4.62 -3.24
C ASN A 6 -19.49 -4.06 -2.17
N LYS A 7 -18.21 -4.45 -2.15
CA LYS A 7 -17.22 -3.85 -1.25
C LYS A 7 -16.79 -2.49 -1.75
N VAL A 8 -16.53 -1.58 -0.83
CA VAL A 8 -15.96 -0.26 -1.11
C VAL A 8 -14.54 -0.21 -0.53
N ALA A 9 -13.56 0.05 -1.38
CA ALA A 9 -12.16 0.10 -1.00
C ALA A 9 -11.54 1.49 -1.22
N ILE A 10 -10.77 1.97 -0.25
CA ILE A 10 -9.81 3.07 -0.42
C ILE A 10 -8.44 2.46 -0.64
N ILE A 11 -7.75 2.87 -1.72
CA ILE A 11 -6.42 2.36 -2.09
C ILE A 11 -5.48 3.55 -2.30
N THR A 12 -4.45 3.67 -1.45
CA THR A 12 -3.40 4.69 -1.62
C THR A 12 -2.19 4.12 -2.35
N GLY A 13 -1.41 4.98 -3.02
CA GLY A 13 -0.33 4.56 -3.92
C GLY A 13 -0.87 3.95 -5.22
N ALA A 14 -2.08 4.34 -5.63
CA ALA A 14 -2.85 3.69 -6.69
C ALA A 14 -2.32 3.98 -8.11
N ASP A 15 -1.40 4.93 -8.27
CA ASP A 15 -0.62 5.08 -9.51
C ASP A 15 0.57 4.10 -9.57
N GLY A 16 0.96 3.49 -8.46
CA GLY A 16 2.04 2.51 -8.39
C GLY A 16 1.70 1.19 -9.09
N GLY A 17 2.74 0.43 -9.48
CA GLY A 17 2.55 -0.83 -10.20
C GLY A 17 1.66 -1.84 -9.44
N ILE A 18 1.95 -2.10 -8.16
CA ILE A 18 1.20 -3.08 -7.36
C ILE A 18 -0.22 -2.59 -7.07
N CYS A 19 -0.37 -1.38 -6.51
CA CYS A 19 -1.69 -0.87 -6.12
C CYS A 19 -2.54 -0.45 -7.32
N GLY A 20 -1.94 0.00 -8.43
CA GLY A 20 -2.64 0.21 -9.69
C GLY A 20 -3.22 -1.09 -10.23
N LYS A 21 -2.40 -2.17 -10.28
CA LYS A 21 -2.89 -3.50 -10.69
C LYS A 21 -3.95 -4.07 -9.72
N ALA A 22 -3.78 -3.84 -8.42
CA ALA A 22 -4.79 -4.22 -7.45
C ALA A 22 -6.11 -3.47 -7.67
N SER A 23 -6.06 -2.18 -8.01
CA SER A 23 -7.27 -1.39 -8.33
C SER A 23 -8.06 -1.97 -9.51
N GLU A 24 -7.36 -2.40 -10.57
CA GLU A 24 -7.99 -3.11 -11.69
C GLU A 24 -8.67 -4.40 -11.24
N LEU A 25 -7.94 -5.27 -10.51
CA LEU A 25 -8.44 -6.57 -10.07
C LEU A 25 -9.59 -6.43 -9.07
N PHE A 26 -9.54 -5.45 -8.16
CA PHE A 26 -10.62 -5.18 -7.22
C PHE A 26 -11.92 -4.82 -7.93
N CYS A 27 -11.85 -3.97 -8.97
CA CYS A 27 -13.01 -3.67 -9.79
C CYS A 27 -13.51 -4.88 -10.58
N GLN A 28 -12.60 -5.70 -11.15
CA GLN A 28 -12.96 -6.94 -11.84
C GLN A 28 -13.63 -7.96 -10.90
N GLU A 29 -13.29 -7.94 -9.60
CA GLU A 29 -13.91 -8.77 -8.57
C GLU A 29 -15.13 -8.11 -7.90
N GLY A 30 -15.62 -6.99 -8.46
CA GLY A 30 -16.88 -6.34 -8.10
C GLY A 30 -16.80 -5.28 -7.01
N ALA A 31 -15.61 -4.84 -6.62
CA ALA A 31 -15.46 -3.73 -5.70
C ALA A 31 -15.68 -2.37 -6.38
N LYS A 32 -16.06 -1.39 -5.57
CA LYS A 32 -16.05 0.04 -5.90
C LYS A 32 -14.83 0.65 -5.22
N ILE A 33 -14.06 1.47 -5.91
CA ILE A 33 -12.79 1.94 -5.38
C ILE A 33 -12.65 3.47 -5.39
N VAL A 34 -11.98 3.97 -4.34
CA VAL A 34 -11.43 5.33 -4.28
C VAL A 34 -9.91 5.19 -4.38
N MET A 35 -9.35 5.61 -5.50
CA MET A 35 -7.93 5.57 -5.82
C MET A 35 -7.26 6.85 -5.35
N CYS A 36 -6.13 6.75 -4.64
CA CYS A 36 -5.36 7.93 -4.23
C CYS A 36 -3.89 7.77 -4.62
N ASP A 37 -3.35 8.82 -5.20
CA ASP A 37 -1.90 8.99 -5.36
C ASP A 37 -1.56 10.49 -5.30
N ILE A 38 -0.30 10.79 -5.02
CA ILE A 38 0.23 12.15 -5.11
C ILE A 38 0.44 12.55 -6.59
N ASP A 39 0.65 11.56 -7.45
CA ASP A 39 0.80 11.75 -8.89
C ASP A 39 -0.60 11.90 -9.54
N PRO A 40 -0.88 12.99 -10.26
CA PRO A 40 -2.15 13.18 -10.94
C PRO A 40 -2.43 12.15 -12.04
N HIS A 41 -1.45 11.39 -12.51
CA HIS A 41 -1.63 10.28 -13.45
C HIS A 41 -2.61 9.20 -12.92
N VAL A 42 -2.87 9.15 -11.60
CA VAL A 42 -3.92 8.31 -11.02
C VAL A 42 -5.31 8.56 -11.61
N GLU A 43 -5.57 9.79 -12.11
CA GLU A 43 -6.84 10.13 -12.76
C GLU A 43 -6.99 9.41 -14.12
N GLU A 44 -5.89 9.30 -14.89
CA GLU A 44 -5.87 8.58 -16.17
C GLU A 44 -6.11 7.08 -15.94
N LYS A 45 -5.40 6.48 -14.98
CA LYS A 45 -5.63 5.07 -14.59
C LYS A 45 -7.05 4.81 -14.11
N CYS A 46 -7.60 5.71 -13.32
CA CYS A 46 -8.98 5.63 -12.89
C CYS A 46 -9.95 5.65 -14.10
N ALA A 47 -9.70 6.55 -15.06
CA ALA A 47 -10.52 6.62 -16.28
C ALA A 47 -10.44 5.34 -17.12
N GLU A 48 -9.28 4.69 -17.20
CA GLU A 48 -9.11 3.40 -17.87
C GLU A 48 -9.95 2.30 -17.20
N ILE A 49 -9.91 2.22 -15.86
CA ILE A 49 -10.73 1.27 -15.08
C ILE A 49 -12.22 1.50 -15.32
N VAL A 50 -12.67 2.76 -15.29
CA VAL A 50 -14.07 3.12 -15.55
C VAL A 50 -14.47 2.77 -16.98
N LYS A 51 -13.62 3.03 -17.97
CA LYS A 51 -13.84 2.65 -19.39
C LYS A 51 -13.96 1.13 -19.56
N ALA A 52 -13.25 0.36 -18.76
CA ALA A 52 -13.35 -1.11 -18.72
C ALA A 52 -14.58 -1.63 -17.95
N GLY A 53 -15.46 -0.74 -17.45
CA GLY A 53 -16.69 -1.09 -16.74
C GLY A 53 -16.53 -1.16 -15.22
N GLY A 54 -15.38 -0.81 -14.65
CA GLY A 54 -15.18 -0.73 -13.21
C GLY A 54 -15.84 0.51 -12.59
N GLN A 55 -16.04 0.46 -11.27
CA GLN A 55 -16.52 1.59 -10.48
C GLN A 55 -15.37 2.18 -9.67
N ALA A 56 -14.80 3.27 -10.15
CA ALA A 56 -13.64 3.92 -9.56
C ALA A 56 -13.82 5.45 -9.53
N VAL A 57 -13.18 6.08 -8.55
CA VAL A 57 -12.99 7.53 -8.48
C VAL A 57 -11.59 7.82 -8.01
N ALA A 58 -10.94 8.83 -8.61
CA ALA A 58 -9.59 9.25 -8.23
C ALA A 58 -9.62 10.46 -7.29
N VAL A 59 -8.65 10.50 -6.39
CA VAL A 59 -8.33 11.63 -5.51
C VAL A 59 -6.84 11.87 -5.58
N VAL A 60 -6.43 12.98 -6.17
CA VAL A 60 -5.02 13.42 -6.09
C VAL A 60 -4.77 13.99 -4.71
N GLY A 61 -3.74 13.44 -4.01
CA GLY A 61 -3.41 13.88 -2.65
C GLY A 61 -2.22 13.13 -2.04
N ASP A 62 -1.58 13.81 -1.11
CA ASP A 62 -0.46 13.28 -0.33
C ASP A 62 -1.01 12.49 0.87
N ALA A 63 -0.82 11.17 0.87
CA ALA A 63 -1.30 10.28 1.94
C ALA A 63 -0.61 10.53 3.30
N SER A 64 0.51 11.25 3.34
CA SER A 64 1.14 11.68 4.60
C SER A 64 0.36 12.80 5.31
N LYS A 65 -0.66 13.36 4.67
CA LYS A 65 -1.46 14.48 5.19
C LYS A 65 -2.83 14.01 5.64
N ARG A 66 -3.22 14.43 6.82
CA ARG A 66 -4.52 14.08 7.41
C ARG A 66 -5.69 14.51 6.52
N GLU A 67 -5.60 15.69 5.91
CA GLU A 67 -6.64 16.27 5.06
C GLU A 67 -6.93 15.38 3.84
N THR A 68 -5.91 14.66 3.33
CA THR A 68 -6.10 13.69 2.25
C THR A 68 -7.02 12.54 2.70
N TRP A 69 -6.82 12.03 3.90
CA TRP A 69 -7.64 10.94 4.44
C TRP A 69 -9.07 11.37 4.73
N ASP A 70 -9.27 12.59 5.23
CA ASP A 70 -10.60 13.17 5.42
C ASP A 70 -11.34 13.31 4.07
N LYS A 71 -10.63 13.76 3.01
CA LYS A 71 -11.16 13.83 1.65
C LYS A 71 -11.47 12.43 1.07
N LEU A 72 -10.60 11.45 1.28
CA LEU A 72 -10.80 10.08 0.81
C LEU A 72 -12.05 9.45 1.43
N LEU A 73 -12.21 9.58 2.75
CA LEU A 73 -13.39 9.10 3.44
C LEU A 73 -14.66 9.81 2.93
N ALA A 74 -14.63 11.14 2.85
CA ALA A 74 -15.78 11.91 2.35
C ALA A 74 -16.17 11.50 0.92
N THR A 75 -15.19 11.32 0.02
CA THR A 75 -15.42 10.85 -1.35
C THR A 75 -16.05 9.46 -1.38
N ALA A 76 -15.55 8.52 -0.56
CA ALA A 76 -16.10 7.17 -0.50
C ALA A 76 -17.56 7.17 -0.01
N LEU A 77 -17.86 7.97 1.00
CA LEU A 77 -19.22 8.11 1.54
C LEU A 77 -20.16 8.77 0.55
N GLU A 78 -19.74 9.84 -0.10
CA GLU A 78 -20.54 10.55 -1.12
C GLU A 78 -20.88 9.65 -2.31
N LYS A 79 -19.88 8.91 -2.84
CA LYS A 79 -20.04 8.13 -4.07
C LYS A 79 -20.64 6.75 -3.82
N TYR A 80 -20.31 6.12 -2.69
CA TYR A 80 -20.62 4.71 -2.47
C TYR A 80 -21.31 4.40 -1.13
N GLY A 81 -21.41 5.37 -0.23
CA GLY A 81 -22.16 5.28 1.02
C GLY A 81 -21.46 4.56 2.18
N THR A 82 -20.30 3.94 1.95
CA THR A 82 -19.57 3.18 2.98
C THR A 82 -18.07 3.06 2.63
N VAL A 83 -17.30 2.47 3.56
CA VAL A 83 -15.93 1.96 3.32
C VAL A 83 -15.80 0.62 4.02
N ASP A 84 -15.43 -0.43 3.29
CA ASP A 84 -15.21 -1.78 3.80
C ASP A 84 -13.73 -2.16 3.88
N ILE A 85 -12.90 -1.61 2.99
CA ILE A 85 -11.50 -1.99 2.82
C ILE A 85 -10.65 -0.73 2.76
N CYS A 86 -9.53 -0.73 3.50
CA CYS A 86 -8.52 0.32 3.42
C CYS A 86 -7.15 -0.30 3.12
N ILE A 87 -6.53 0.12 2.01
CA ILE A 87 -5.21 -0.34 1.57
C ILE A 87 -4.21 0.80 1.67
N ASN A 88 -3.26 0.64 2.58
CA ASN A 88 -2.17 1.57 2.82
C ASN A 88 -0.96 1.19 1.93
N GLY A 89 -1.02 1.54 0.64
CA GLY A 89 -0.01 1.18 -0.36
C GLY A 89 0.94 2.32 -0.73
N ALA A 90 0.63 3.56 -0.37
CA ALA A 90 1.54 4.68 -0.58
C ALA A 90 2.85 4.45 0.19
N ALA A 91 3.98 4.67 -0.47
CA ALA A 91 5.28 4.52 0.15
C ALA A 91 6.33 5.42 -0.51
N ARG A 92 7.31 5.83 0.29
CA ARG A 92 8.49 6.58 -0.12
C ARG A 92 9.74 5.79 0.21
N PHE A 93 10.71 5.88 -0.70
CA PHE A 93 12.09 5.47 -0.50
C PHE A 93 12.94 6.72 -0.32
N ALA A 94 13.92 6.69 0.56
CA ALA A 94 14.90 7.76 0.61
C ALA A 94 15.87 7.65 -0.58
N VAL A 95 16.14 8.79 -1.20
CA VAL A 95 17.07 8.85 -2.33
C VAL A 95 18.50 8.67 -1.79
N GLY A 96 19.25 7.71 -2.37
CA GLY A 96 20.67 7.49 -2.05
C GLY A 96 20.95 6.51 -0.90
N GLU A 97 19.95 6.00 -0.19
CA GLU A 97 20.17 5.07 0.95
C GLU A 97 20.39 3.60 0.55
N TYR A 98 20.13 3.22 -0.70
CA TYR A 98 20.14 1.80 -1.12
C TYR A 98 21.51 1.11 -1.13
N ALA A 99 22.58 1.86 -1.08
CA ALA A 99 23.96 1.33 -1.14
C ALA A 99 24.91 1.98 -0.12
N GLY A 100 24.35 2.71 0.84
CA GLY A 100 25.15 3.43 1.84
C GLY A 100 25.51 2.56 3.03
N ASP A 101 26.64 2.89 3.64
CA ASP A 101 27.01 2.37 4.95
C ASP A 101 26.05 2.90 6.02
N TRP A 102 26.12 2.34 7.23
CA TRP A 102 25.22 2.70 8.34
C TRP A 102 25.21 4.20 8.68
N ASP A 103 26.26 4.93 8.37
CA ASP A 103 26.42 6.37 8.60
C ASP A 103 25.81 7.26 7.50
N SER A 104 25.32 6.65 6.41
CA SER A 104 24.59 7.38 5.36
C SER A 104 23.15 7.73 5.75
N LEU A 105 22.61 7.11 6.80
CA LEU A 105 21.27 7.40 7.31
C LEU A 105 21.27 8.72 8.10
N THR A 106 20.55 9.71 7.62
CA THR A 106 20.33 10.96 8.35
C THR A 106 18.97 10.96 9.07
N ILE A 107 18.85 11.74 10.13
CA ILE A 107 17.57 11.90 10.85
C ILE A 107 16.51 12.51 9.93
N GLU A 108 16.88 13.44 9.06
CA GLU A 108 16.00 14.09 8.09
C GLU A 108 15.44 13.07 7.11
N ASN A 109 16.27 12.19 6.56
CA ASN A 109 15.84 11.12 5.66
C ASN A 109 14.93 10.12 6.37
N LEU A 110 15.28 9.74 7.61
CA LEU A 110 14.44 8.86 8.42
C LEU A 110 13.05 9.47 8.63
N HIS A 111 12.96 10.72 9.06
CA HIS A 111 11.68 11.38 9.27
C HIS A 111 10.89 11.50 7.97
N ALA A 112 11.51 11.90 6.85
CA ALA A 112 10.83 12.02 5.57
C ALA A 112 10.23 10.68 5.07
N VAL A 113 10.85 9.55 5.42
CA VAL A 113 10.32 8.22 5.09
C VAL A 113 9.24 7.80 6.07
N LEU A 114 9.41 8.07 7.38
CA LEU A 114 8.40 7.77 8.39
C LEU A 114 7.11 8.57 8.17
N ASP A 115 7.19 9.85 7.85
CA ASP A 115 6.04 10.72 7.54
C ASP A 115 5.14 10.10 6.45
N MET A 116 5.76 9.58 5.37
CA MET A 116 4.98 8.94 4.32
C MET A 116 4.58 7.51 4.68
N ASN A 117 5.50 6.69 5.16
CA ASN A 117 5.23 5.25 5.26
C ASN A 117 4.44 4.90 6.52
N LEU A 118 4.72 5.56 7.65
CA LEU A 118 4.10 5.26 8.93
C LEU A 118 2.93 6.19 9.25
N ASP A 119 3.13 7.51 9.13
CA ASP A 119 2.08 8.48 9.49
C ASP A 119 0.86 8.35 8.58
N ALA A 120 1.04 8.05 7.28
CA ALA A 120 -0.07 7.75 6.39
C ALA A 120 -0.95 6.59 6.93
N VAL A 121 -0.33 5.52 7.46
CA VAL A 121 -1.06 4.40 8.08
C VAL A 121 -1.79 4.85 9.32
N LEU A 122 -1.16 5.66 10.19
CA LEU A 122 -1.78 6.20 11.40
C LEU A 122 -2.96 7.13 11.07
N HIS A 123 -2.84 7.96 10.05
CA HIS A 123 -3.94 8.80 9.57
C HIS A 123 -5.11 7.97 9.06
N SER A 124 -4.85 6.85 8.35
CA SER A 124 -5.91 5.93 7.94
C SER A 124 -6.68 5.35 9.13
N TYR A 125 -5.97 5.02 10.22
CA TYR A 125 -6.61 4.54 11.45
C TYR A 125 -7.44 5.62 12.13
N GLN A 126 -6.90 6.84 12.22
CA GLN A 126 -7.62 7.95 12.86
C GLN A 126 -8.86 8.40 12.08
N THR A 127 -8.97 8.05 10.80
CA THR A 127 -10.06 8.44 9.90
C THR A 127 -10.94 7.25 9.55
N VAL A 128 -10.43 6.35 8.71
CA VAL A 128 -11.21 5.25 8.15
C VAL A 128 -11.53 4.19 9.20
N LEU A 129 -10.56 3.80 10.05
CA LEU A 129 -10.82 2.83 11.11
C LEU A 129 -11.82 3.38 12.13
N LYS A 130 -11.66 4.65 12.52
CA LYS A 130 -12.63 5.29 13.41
C LYS A 130 -14.04 5.25 12.81
N TYR A 131 -14.19 5.60 11.53
CA TYR A 131 -15.48 5.50 10.83
C TYR A 131 -16.05 4.08 10.87
N MET A 132 -15.23 3.06 10.56
CA MET A 132 -15.68 1.66 10.59
C MET A 132 -16.16 1.25 11.99
N ILE A 133 -15.43 1.63 13.04
CA ILE A 133 -15.80 1.33 14.43
C ILE A 133 -17.12 2.02 14.80
N ASP A 134 -17.22 3.31 14.54
CA ASP A 134 -18.41 4.12 14.88
C ASP A 134 -19.67 3.64 14.18
N ASN A 135 -19.54 3.01 13.01
CA ASN A 135 -20.67 2.49 12.22
C ASN A 135 -20.83 0.96 12.26
N GLY A 136 -20.08 0.27 13.12
CA GLY A 136 -20.18 -1.19 13.28
C GLY A 136 -19.76 -2.00 12.05
N ILE A 137 -18.92 -1.46 11.17
CA ILE A 137 -18.49 -2.09 9.93
C ILE A 137 -17.34 -3.07 10.25
N ARG A 138 -17.52 -4.34 9.90
CA ARG A 138 -16.51 -5.39 10.02
C ARG A 138 -15.60 -5.39 8.79
N GLY A 139 -14.80 -4.33 8.67
CA GLY A 139 -13.97 -4.08 7.52
C GLY A 139 -12.61 -4.80 7.53
N ASN A 140 -11.75 -4.38 6.63
CA ASN A 140 -10.38 -4.91 6.51
C ASN A 140 -9.37 -3.81 6.21
N PHE A 141 -8.23 -3.87 6.89
CA PHE A 141 -7.05 -3.07 6.60
C PHE A 141 -5.95 -3.95 6.03
N LEU A 142 -5.34 -3.52 4.93
CA LEU A 142 -4.15 -4.14 4.38
C LEU A 142 -3.02 -3.12 4.32
N ASN A 143 -1.97 -3.38 5.09
CA ASN A 143 -0.79 -2.56 5.14
C ASN A 143 0.36 -3.19 4.35
N PHE A 144 1.27 -2.36 3.83
CA PHE A 144 2.46 -2.84 3.15
C PHE A 144 3.69 -2.75 4.04
N SER A 145 4.21 -3.92 4.43
CA SER A 145 5.58 -4.09 4.90
C SER A 145 6.52 -4.34 3.70
N SER A 146 7.59 -5.03 3.91
CA SER A 146 8.56 -5.45 2.90
C SER A 146 9.33 -6.66 3.41
N SER A 147 9.88 -7.47 2.52
CA SER A 147 10.84 -8.51 2.89
C SER A 147 12.05 -7.95 3.63
N THR A 148 12.44 -6.70 3.35
CA THR A 148 13.55 -6.00 4.03
C THR A 148 13.29 -5.73 5.51
N ALA A 149 12.03 -5.74 5.96
CA ALA A 149 11.65 -5.64 7.36
C ALA A 149 11.76 -6.95 8.14
N LEU A 150 11.82 -8.08 7.43
CA LEU A 150 11.80 -9.44 8.00
C LEU A 150 13.21 -10.01 8.17
N SER A 151 14.10 -9.67 7.26
CA SER A 151 15.48 -10.18 7.25
C SER A 151 16.41 -9.19 6.56
N TRP A 152 17.66 -9.20 7.00
CA TRP A 152 18.71 -8.50 6.27
C TRP A 152 18.96 -9.18 4.92
N ASN A 153 18.82 -8.41 3.85
CA ASN A 153 19.00 -8.89 2.49
C ASN A 153 20.18 -8.22 1.76
N GLY A 154 21.09 -7.58 2.50
CA GLY A 154 22.25 -6.90 1.93
C GLY A 154 21.99 -5.46 1.47
N SER A 155 20.79 -4.91 1.68
CA SER A 155 20.43 -3.56 1.21
C SER A 155 20.95 -2.40 2.09
N GLY A 156 21.86 -2.67 3.00
CA GLY A 156 22.37 -1.64 3.91
C GLY A 156 21.40 -1.25 5.02
N PHE A 157 21.84 -0.37 5.93
CA PHE A 157 21.00 0.21 6.99
C PHE A 157 20.32 1.46 6.45
N SER A 158 18.98 1.43 6.34
CA SER A 158 18.23 2.54 5.76
C SER A 158 16.91 2.80 6.46
N SER A 159 16.34 3.97 6.24
CA SER A 159 15.05 4.38 6.80
C SER A 159 13.87 3.52 6.33
N TYR A 160 13.94 2.98 5.12
CA TYR A 160 12.85 2.19 4.55
C TYR A 160 12.58 0.88 5.31
N PRO A 161 13.55 -0.02 5.55
CA PRO A 161 13.34 -1.21 6.39
C PRO A 161 12.83 -0.88 7.78
N ILE A 162 13.32 0.20 8.41
CA ILE A 162 12.87 0.67 9.72
C ILE A 162 11.37 1.01 9.66
N SER A 163 10.94 1.79 8.68
CA SER A 163 9.54 2.16 8.50
C SER A 163 8.64 0.94 8.28
N LYS A 164 9.10 -0.03 7.47
CA LYS A 164 8.34 -1.24 7.15
C LYS A 164 8.25 -2.22 8.32
N ALA A 165 9.26 -2.28 9.16
CA ALA A 165 9.21 -3.03 10.43
C ALA A 165 8.24 -2.40 11.43
N ALA A 166 8.20 -1.06 11.51
CA ALA A 166 7.25 -0.33 12.35
C ALA A 166 5.79 -0.61 11.91
N ILE A 167 5.50 -0.57 10.60
CA ILE A 167 4.17 -0.91 10.06
C ILE A 167 3.78 -2.35 10.41
N GLN A 168 4.68 -3.30 10.26
CA GLN A 168 4.41 -4.71 10.57
C GLN A 168 4.05 -4.89 12.04
N ASN A 169 4.86 -4.34 12.96
CA ASN A 169 4.58 -4.42 14.39
C ASN A 169 3.29 -3.68 14.76
N GLY A 170 3.06 -2.48 14.21
CA GLY A 170 1.83 -1.72 14.38
C GLY A 170 0.60 -2.52 13.93
N THR A 171 0.66 -3.22 12.80
CA THR A 171 -0.42 -4.07 12.31
C THR A 171 -0.74 -5.21 13.29
N LEU A 172 0.27 -5.89 13.83
CA LEU A 172 0.09 -6.94 14.85
C LEU A 172 -0.57 -6.39 16.12
N ASN A 173 -0.24 -5.18 16.53
CA ASN A 173 -0.89 -4.53 17.68
C ASN A 173 -2.37 -4.25 17.39
N MET A 174 -2.73 -3.80 16.19
CA MET A 174 -4.13 -3.60 15.79
C MET A 174 -4.92 -4.91 15.78
N VAL A 175 -4.34 -6.02 15.30
CA VAL A 175 -4.94 -7.35 15.39
C VAL A 175 -5.28 -7.70 16.84
N LYS A 176 -4.37 -7.44 17.78
CA LYS A 176 -4.58 -7.81 19.21
C LYS A 176 -5.55 -6.89 19.94
N GLN A 177 -5.54 -5.60 19.64
CA GLN A 177 -6.28 -4.60 20.40
C GLN A 177 -7.67 -4.30 19.84
N VAL A 178 -7.82 -4.35 18.51
CA VAL A 178 -9.02 -3.91 17.80
C VAL A 178 -9.86 -5.08 17.29
N SER A 179 -9.25 -6.06 16.61
CA SER A 179 -9.99 -7.15 15.97
C SER A 179 -10.92 -7.92 16.92
N PRO A 180 -10.54 -8.27 18.17
CA PRO A 180 -11.42 -9.03 19.06
C PRO A 180 -12.70 -8.28 19.44
N LYS A 181 -12.66 -6.94 19.42
CA LYS A 181 -13.77 -6.09 19.84
C LYS A 181 -14.68 -5.69 18.70
N THR A 182 -14.15 -5.63 17.47
CA THR A 182 -14.83 -5.02 16.33
C THR A 182 -15.08 -6.00 15.17
N GLY A 183 -14.32 -7.09 15.11
CA GLY A 183 -14.30 -8.01 13.97
C GLY A 183 -13.61 -7.42 12.73
N ILE A 184 -12.98 -6.24 12.83
CA ILE A 184 -12.16 -5.66 11.75
C ILE A 184 -10.88 -6.46 11.64
N ARG A 185 -10.51 -6.83 10.42
CA ARG A 185 -9.28 -7.58 10.13
C ARG A 185 -8.14 -6.64 9.77
N PHE A 186 -6.95 -6.98 10.19
CA PHE A 186 -5.72 -6.28 9.81
C PHE A 186 -4.73 -7.30 9.24
N ASN A 187 -4.26 -7.04 8.04
CA ASN A 187 -3.27 -7.86 7.37
C ASN A 187 -2.06 -7.00 6.97
N CYS A 188 -0.92 -7.65 6.83
CA CYS A 188 0.30 -7.00 6.35
C CYS A 188 0.89 -7.83 5.22
N LEU A 189 1.01 -7.24 4.03
CA LEU A 189 1.68 -7.83 2.88
C LEU A 189 3.13 -7.37 2.87
N ALA A 190 4.06 -8.31 2.72
CA ALA A 190 5.49 -8.04 2.66
C ALA A 190 6.07 -8.51 1.30
N PRO A 191 5.86 -7.75 0.22
CA PRO A 191 6.43 -8.11 -1.07
C PRO A 191 7.95 -8.16 -1.01
N ASN A 192 8.53 -9.04 -1.81
CA ASN A 192 9.95 -9.05 -2.11
C ASN A 192 10.19 -8.18 -3.36
N PHE A 193 11.11 -8.55 -4.22
CA PHE A 193 11.43 -7.84 -5.46
C PHE A 193 10.31 -8.02 -6.48
N VAL A 194 9.56 -6.95 -6.71
CA VAL A 194 8.49 -6.88 -7.70
C VAL A 194 8.88 -5.87 -8.76
N TRP A 195 8.84 -6.30 -10.02
CA TRP A 195 9.05 -5.38 -11.13
C TRP A 195 7.88 -4.40 -11.22
N THR A 196 8.19 -3.12 -11.27
CA THR A 196 7.20 -2.06 -11.50
C THR A 196 7.83 -0.98 -12.38
N PRO A 197 7.05 -0.16 -13.10
CA PRO A 197 7.61 0.96 -13.86
C PRO A 197 8.50 1.88 -13.01
N LYS A 198 8.14 2.12 -11.75
CA LYS A 198 8.92 2.98 -10.82
C LYS A 198 10.25 2.34 -10.37
N THR A 199 10.39 1.03 -10.45
CA THR A 199 11.60 0.28 -10.06
C THR A 199 12.35 -0.32 -11.24
N ALA A 200 11.87 -0.17 -12.46
CA ALA A 200 12.43 -0.77 -13.68
C ALA A 200 13.93 -0.47 -13.83
N TYR A 201 14.35 0.77 -13.54
CA TYR A 201 15.75 1.20 -13.62
C TYR A 201 16.71 0.36 -12.75
N LEU A 202 16.23 -0.21 -11.65
CA LEU A 202 17.04 -1.10 -10.80
C LEU A 202 17.34 -2.43 -11.49
N TYR A 203 16.42 -2.89 -12.32
CA TYR A 203 16.50 -4.18 -13.00
C TYR A 203 17.20 -4.11 -14.34
N GLU A 204 17.41 -2.90 -14.88
CA GLU A 204 18.24 -2.65 -16.06
C GLU A 204 19.74 -2.75 -15.74
N ASN A 205 20.11 -2.64 -14.48
CA ASN A 205 21.47 -2.84 -14.00
C ASN A 205 21.75 -4.34 -13.76
N GLU A 206 22.58 -4.95 -14.60
CA GLU A 206 22.90 -6.38 -14.52
C GLU A 206 23.49 -6.83 -13.18
N GLY A 207 24.26 -5.97 -12.51
CA GLY A 207 24.81 -6.24 -11.18
C GLY A 207 23.74 -6.29 -10.12
N ILE A 208 22.81 -5.34 -10.11
CA ILE A 208 21.68 -5.29 -9.19
C ILE A 208 20.73 -6.47 -9.45
N LEU A 209 20.42 -6.75 -10.71
CA LEU A 209 19.58 -7.88 -11.10
C LEU A 209 20.21 -9.22 -10.71
N GLY A 210 21.52 -9.38 -10.94
CA GLY A 210 22.28 -10.56 -10.54
C GLY A 210 22.25 -10.77 -9.02
N TRP A 211 22.42 -9.70 -8.26
CA TRP A 211 22.31 -9.75 -6.80
C TRP A 211 20.88 -10.13 -6.36
N PHE A 212 19.84 -9.53 -6.89
CA PHE A 212 18.46 -9.91 -6.57
C PHE A 212 18.20 -11.40 -6.80
N LYS A 213 18.64 -11.93 -7.94
CA LYS A 213 18.51 -13.36 -8.27
C LYS A 213 19.30 -14.26 -7.32
N SER A 214 20.41 -13.79 -6.77
CA SER A 214 21.23 -14.57 -5.85
C SER A 214 20.65 -14.69 -4.43
N VAL A 215 19.83 -13.71 -4.03
CA VAL A 215 19.21 -13.66 -2.68
C VAL A 215 17.75 -14.08 -2.64
N THR A 216 17.17 -14.44 -3.79
CA THR A 216 15.80 -14.94 -3.91
C THR A 216 15.78 -16.41 -4.29
N PRO A 217 14.89 -17.24 -3.70
CA PRO A 217 14.75 -18.65 -4.07
C PRO A 217 14.29 -18.86 -5.52
N PHE A 218 13.54 -17.93 -6.07
CA PHE A 218 13.07 -17.96 -7.46
C PHE A 218 13.90 -17.00 -8.32
N PRO A 219 14.31 -17.42 -9.53
CA PRO A 219 15.14 -16.60 -10.40
C PRO A 219 14.37 -15.45 -11.08
N GLU A 220 13.04 -15.54 -11.10
CA GLU A 220 12.18 -14.53 -11.70
C GLU A 220 11.76 -13.49 -10.67
N LEU A 221 11.62 -12.26 -11.12
CA LEU A 221 11.06 -11.19 -10.32
C LEU A 221 9.54 -11.35 -10.23
N GLY A 222 8.98 -11.06 -9.05
CA GLY A 222 7.54 -10.97 -8.89
C GLY A 222 6.94 -9.90 -9.82
N GLN A 223 5.73 -10.16 -10.26
CA GLN A 223 4.95 -9.19 -11.04
C GLN A 223 3.95 -8.46 -10.11
N PRO A 224 3.52 -7.24 -10.46
CA PRO A 224 2.49 -6.53 -9.71
C PRO A 224 1.24 -7.37 -9.47
N GLU A 225 0.89 -8.20 -10.44
CA GLU A 225 -0.28 -9.07 -10.42
C GLU A 225 -0.21 -10.15 -9.33
N ASP A 226 0.96 -10.69 -9.03
CA ASP A 226 1.16 -11.68 -7.95
C ASP A 226 0.76 -11.09 -6.60
N SER A 227 1.25 -9.87 -6.32
CA SER A 227 0.88 -9.13 -5.11
C SER A 227 -0.59 -8.72 -5.10
N ALA A 228 -1.12 -8.28 -6.24
CA ALA A 228 -2.51 -7.83 -6.37
C ALA A 228 -3.51 -8.96 -6.12
N TRP A 229 -3.25 -10.20 -6.57
CA TRP A 229 -4.08 -11.35 -6.24
C TRP A 229 -4.01 -11.72 -4.76
N ALA A 230 -2.84 -11.61 -4.12
CA ALA A 230 -2.73 -11.77 -2.67
C ALA A 230 -3.57 -10.72 -1.92
N MET A 231 -3.62 -9.48 -2.42
CA MET A 231 -4.47 -8.42 -1.85
C MET A 231 -5.96 -8.75 -1.97
N VAL A 232 -6.42 -9.25 -3.12
CA VAL A 232 -7.80 -9.72 -3.31
C VAL A 232 -8.14 -10.87 -2.35
N TYR A 233 -7.19 -11.80 -2.12
CA TYR A 233 -7.40 -12.92 -1.18
C TYR A 233 -7.50 -12.45 0.27
N LEU A 234 -6.69 -11.49 0.67
CA LEU A 234 -6.65 -10.99 2.05
C LEU A 234 -7.85 -10.08 2.38
N CYS A 235 -8.47 -9.46 1.39
CA CYS A 235 -9.60 -8.55 1.55
C CYS A 235 -10.94 -9.23 1.36
#